data_740b5714f7ea2a6ab4c50a8213ebccce
#
_entry.id   740b5714f7ea2a6ab4c50a8213ebccce
#
_cell.length_a   1.000
_cell.length_b   1.000
_cell.length_c   1.000
_cell.angle_alpha   90.00
_cell.angle_beta   90.00
_cell.angle_gamma   90.00
#
_symmetry.space_group_name_H-M   'P 1'
#
loop_
_entity.id
_entity.type
_entity.pdbx_description
1 polymer ?
#
loop_
_entity_poly.entity_id
_entity_poly.type
_entity_poly.pdbx_seq_one_letter_code
_entity_poly.pdbx_strand_id
1 'polypeptide(L)'
;MVPGAAALTDGEAWQALGLSRAGLGRFLRVAQTAVGLRGEVSVLLSDDRTLRRLNREWRGKDKATDVLSFPAPEEMAKVFAGDLAVSLETAKRQGAEHGNDLRDEVRVLLLHGLLHLAGMDHEVDGGEMAEREAELRKKLRMRSGLIARVSHAGKAKATANAKGAKNAKVRQGNARRSEVGA
;
A
#
# COMPACT_ATOMS: atom_id res chain seq x y z
N MET A 1 19.54 -5.28 2.45
CA MET A 1 19.74 -5.17 0.98
C MET A 1 18.93 -6.28 0.31
N VAL A 2 17.91 -5.96 -0.48
CA VAL A 2 17.08 -6.96 -1.19
C VAL A 2 17.92 -7.55 -2.33
N PRO A 3 18.32 -8.84 -2.27
CA PRO A 3 19.20 -9.42 -3.28
C PRO A 3 18.42 -9.67 -4.58
N GLY A 4 18.96 -9.17 -5.71
CA GLY A 4 18.57 -9.61 -7.05
C GLY A 4 17.45 -8.85 -7.74
N ALA A 5 17.14 -7.64 -7.33
CA ALA A 5 16.30 -6.77 -8.13
C ALA A 5 17.15 -6.09 -9.22
N ALA A 6 16.83 -6.34 -10.48
CA ALA A 6 17.25 -5.46 -11.56
C ALA A 6 16.61 -4.10 -11.28
N ALA A 7 17.36 -3.19 -10.68
CA ALA A 7 16.91 -1.83 -10.51
C ALA A 7 16.57 -1.30 -11.91
N LEU A 8 15.45 -0.60 -12.06
CA LEU A 8 15.24 0.29 -13.19
C LEU A 8 16.31 1.39 -13.08
N THR A 9 17.53 1.09 -13.57
CA THR A 9 18.71 1.94 -13.38
C THR A 9 18.82 3.03 -14.44
N ASP A 10 17.98 3.00 -15.47
CA ASP A 10 18.09 3.91 -16.59
C ASP A 10 17.23 5.15 -16.37
N GLY A 11 17.92 6.28 -16.15
CA GLY A 11 17.28 7.60 -15.99
C GLY A 11 16.35 7.96 -17.15
N GLU A 12 16.57 7.41 -18.35
CA GLU A 12 15.71 7.56 -19.52
C GLU A 12 14.37 6.85 -19.35
N ALA A 13 14.35 5.63 -18.81
CA ALA A 13 13.11 4.89 -18.54
C ALA A 13 12.25 5.62 -17.50
N TRP A 14 12.84 6.24 -16.50
CA TRP A 14 12.12 7.03 -15.51
C TRP A 14 11.51 8.30 -16.09
N GLN A 15 12.26 9.00 -16.96
CA GLN A 15 11.78 10.20 -17.65
C GLN A 15 10.60 9.87 -18.59
N ALA A 16 10.67 8.78 -19.32
CA ALA A 16 9.57 8.31 -20.18
C ALA A 16 8.27 8.03 -19.39
N LEU A 17 8.40 7.67 -18.11
CA LEU A 17 7.27 7.47 -17.20
C LEU A 17 6.85 8.76 -16.43
N GLY A 18 7.43 9.93 -16.75
CA GLY A 18 7.18 11.18 -16.04
C GLY A 18 7.77 11.21 -14.62
N LEU A 19 8.69 10.29 -14.30
CA LEU A 19 9.35 10.20 -13.00
C LEU A 19 10.71 10.88 -13.06
N SER A 20 11.09 11.56 -11.98
CA SER A 20 12.40 12.15 -11.80
C SER A 20 13.06 11.60 -10.54
N ARG A 21 14.20 10.94 -10.69
CA ARG A 21 14.98 10.41 -9.56
C ARG A 21 15.29 11.49 -8.52
N ALA A 22 15.73 12.67 -8.98
CA ALA A 22 15.98 13.81 -8.11
C ALA A 22 14.70 14.33 -7.43
N GLY A 23 13.57 14.33 -8.15
CA GLY A 23 12.26 14.74 -7.62
C GLY A 23 11.74 13.79 -6.56
N LEU A 24 11.79 12.48 -6.82
CA LEU A 24 11.39 11.45 -5.85
C LEU A 24 12.32 11.43 -4.63
N GLY A 25 13.64 11.59 -4.82
CA GLY A 25 14.60 11.66 -3.72
C GLY A 25 14.38 12.89 -2.83
N ARG A 26 14.05 14.06 -3.40
CA ARG A 26 13.65 15.23 -2.60
C ARG A 26 12.37 14.97 -1.82
N PHE A 27 11.35 14.42 -2.48
CA PHE A 27 10.08 14.08 -1.82
C PHE A 27 10.31 13.08 -0.68
N LEU A 28 11.08 12.02 -0.90
CA LEU A 28 11.37 10.99 0.10
C LEU A 28 11.99 11.61 1.36
N ARG A 29 13.00 12.47 1.21
CA ARG A 29 13.64 13.15 2.36
C ARG A 29 12.66 14.03 3.13
N VAL A 30 11.82 14.80 2.45
CA VAL A 30 10.83 15.67 3.09
C VAL A 30 9.76 14.84 3.80
N ALA A 31 9.26 13.79 3.16
CA ALA A 31 8.28 12.87 3.74
C ALA A 31 8.86 12.12 4.94
N GLN A 32 10.07 11.61 4.84
CA GLN A 32 10.79 10.92 5.91
C GLN A 32 10.96 11.82 7.14
N THR A 33 11.37 13.09 6.94
CA THR A 33 11.44 14.09 8.01
C THR A 33 10.07 14.36 8.63
N ALA A 34 9.02 14.45 7.81
CA ALA A 34 7.66 14.71 8.29
C ALA A 34 7.06 13.55 9.09
N VAL A 35 7.41 12.31 8.72
CA VAL A 35 7.07 11.08 9.48
C VAL A 35 7.84 11.01 10.80
N GLY A 36 9.04 11.59 10.86
CA GLY A 36 9.95 11.50 12.00
C GLY A 36 10.87 10.28 11.94
N LEU A 37 10.97 9.63 10.78
CA LEU A 37 11.80 8.44 10.57
C LEU A 37 13.27 8.85 10.39
N ARG A 38 14.17 8.21 11.14
CA ARG A 38 15.62 8.40 11.06
C ARG A 38 16.27 7.25 10.27
N GLY A 39 17.51 7.44 9.85
CA GLY A 39 18.24 6.45 9.05
C GLY A 39 17.96 6.57 7.56
N GLU A 40 18.73 5.88 6.75
CA GLU A 40 18.58 5.85 5.29
C GLU A 40 17.40 4.95 4.89
N VAL A 41 16.67 5.31 3.84
CA VAL A 41 15.63 4.49 3.22
C VAL A 41 16.03 4.21 1.79
N SER A 42 16.13 2.92 1.44
CA SER A 42 16.30 2.48 0.06
C SER A 42 14.93 2.33 -0.62
N VAL A 43 14.87 2.67 -1.91
CA VAL A 43 13.64 2.52 -2.70
C VAL A 43 13.94 1.74 -3.98
N LEU A 44 13.21 0.65 -4.17
CA LEU A 44 13.14 -0.11 -5.41
C LEU A 44 11.84 0.24 -6.12
N LEU A 45 11.91 0.80 -7.33
CA LEU A 45 10.76 0.87 -8.23
C LEU A 45 10.87 -0.29 -9.23
N SER A 46 9.83 -1.12 -9.35
CA SER A 46 9.85 -2.33 -10.16
C SER A 46 8.46 -2.65 -10.74
N ASP A 47 8.22 -3.89 -11.11
CA ASP A 47 7.00 -4.42 -11.73
C ASP A 47 6.21 -5.32 -10.76
N ASP A 48 4.99 -5.69 -11.15
CA ASP A 48 4.12 -6.59 -10.38
C ASP A 48 4.75 -7.97 -10.16
N ARG A 49 5.53 -8.47 -11.12
CA ARG A 49 6.21 -9.78 -11.03
C ARG A 49 7.26 -9.79 -9.92
N THR A 50 8.06 -8.74 -9.84
CA THR A 50 9.08 -8.58 -8.79
C THR A 50 8.43 -8.43 -7.42
N LEU A 51 7.39 -7.59 -7.31
CA LEU A 51 6.67 -7.41 -6.05
C LEU A 51 5.99 -8.71 -5.60
N ARG A 52 5.39 -9.49 -6.51
CA ARG A 52 4.82 -10.81 -6.20
C ARG A 52 5.88 -11.77 -5.67
N ARG A 53 7.08 -11.81 -6.30
CA ARG A 53 8.19 -12.64 -5.83
C ARG A 53 8.62 -12.24 -4.43
N LEU A 54 8.87 -10.95 -4.17
CA LEU A 54 9.25 -10.44 -2.86
C LEU A 54 8.17 -10.72 -1.80
N ASN A 55 6.89 -10.52 -2.14
CA ASN A 55 5.77 -10.77 -1.24
C ASN A 55 5.68 -12.28 -0.84
N ARG A 56 5.94 -13.17 -1.80
CA ARG A 56 5.99 -14.61 -1.53
C ARG A 56 7.20 -14.99 -0.65
N GLU A 57 8.38 -14.47 -0.97
CA GLU A 57 9.62 -14.79 -0.27
C GLU A 57 9.63 -14.31 1.18
N TRP A 58 9.12 -13.09 1.42
CA TRP A 58 9.24 -12.43 2.72
C TRP A 58 7.96 -12.43 3.57
N ARG A 59 6.79 -12.56 2.95
CA ARG A 59 5.49 -12.54 3.64
C ARG A 59 4.65 -13.81 3.41
N GLY A 60 5.13 -14.78 2.63
CA GLY A 60 4.42 -16.01 2.29
C GLY A 60 3.17 -15.80 1.41
N LYS A 61 2.97 -14.60 0.86
CA LYS A 61 1.78 -14.24 0.07
C LYS A 61 2.11 -14.24 -1.42
N ASP A 62 1.66 -15.25 -2.17
CA ASP A 62 1.91 -15.35 -3.62
C ASP A 62 0.93 -14.48 -4.44
N LYS A 63 1.00 -13.17 -4.24
CA LYS A 63 0.22 -12.20 -5.02
C LYS A 63 0.99 -10.89 -5.16
N ALA A 64 0.78 -10.18 -6.28
CA ALA A 64 1.31 -8.84 -6.45
C ALA A 64 0.68 -7.87 -5.44
N THR A 65 1.46 -6.87 -5.04
CA THR A 65 1.04 -5.76 -4.20
C THR A 65 1.65 -4.47 -4.75
N ASP A 66 1.13 -3.35 -4.34
CA ASP A 66 1.55 -2.01 -4.76
C ASP A 66 2.87 -1.58 -4.09
N VAL A 67 2.99 -1.80 -2.78
CA VAL A 67 4.18 -1.46 -2.00
C VAL A 67 4.47 -2.56 -0.96
N LEU A 68 5.76 -2.79 -0.71
CA LEU A 68 6.28 -3.59 0.39
C LEU A 68 7.25 -2.75 1.20
N SER A 69 7.17 -2.88 2.52
CA SER A 69 8.05 -2.23 3.48
C SER A 69 8.80 -3.30 4.27
N PHE A 70 10.11 -3.15 4.34
CA PHE A 70 11.02 -4.05 5.05
C PHE A 70 11.79 -3.23 6.08
N PRO A 71 11.30 -3.13 7.33
CA PRO A 71 12.00 -2.41 8.40
C PRO A 71 13.40 -2.99 8.63
N ALA A 72 14.36 -2.13 8.89
CA ALA A 72 15.68 -2.56 9.31
C ALA A 72 15.63 -3.18 10.73
N PRO A 73 16.59 -4.05 11.08
CA PRO A 73 16.78 -4.49 12.46
C PRO A 73 16.96 -3.28 13.40
N GLU A 74 16.45 -3.39 14.61
CA GLU A 74 16.43 -2.29 15.59
C GLU A 74 17.82 -1.68 15.84
N GLU A 75 18.86 -2.52 15.84
CA GLU A 75 20.25 -2.11 16.06
C GLU A 75 20.75 -1.18 14.93
N MET A 76 20.20 -1.31 13.73
CA MET A 76 20.56 -0.52 12.56
C MET A 76 19.66 0.70 12.33
N ALA A 77 18.52 0.80 13.01
CA ALA A 77 17.47 1.77 12.72
C ALA A 77 17.92 3.25 12.76
N LYS A 78 19.00 3.58 13.47
CA LYS A 78 19.59 4.93 13.50
C LYS A 78 20.31 5.31 12.20
N VAL A 79 20.87 4.33 11.49
CA VAL A 79 21.67 4.52 10.26
C VAL A 79 20.88 4.13 9.03
N PHE A 80 20.11 3.04 9.12
CA PHE A 80 19.30 2.51 8.04
C PHE A 80 17.90 2.19 8.56
N ALA A 81 16.87 2.82 7.99
CA ALA A 81 15.49 2.64 8.43
C ALA A 81 14.81 1.45 7.75
N GLY A 82 15.24 1.09 6.54
CA GLY A 82 14.71 -0.05 5.81
C GLY A 82 14.59 0.16 4.31
N ASP A 83 13.97 -0.82 3.66
CA ASP A 83 13.74 -0.84 2.21
C ASP A 83 12.26 -0.69 1.89
N LEU A 84 11.96 0.02 0.79
CA LEU A 84 10.64 0.08 0.17
C LEU A 84 10.72 -0.50 -1.23
N ALA A 85 9.78 -1.36 -1.62
CA ALA A 85 9.62 -1.80 -3.00
C ALA A 85 8.23 -1.39 -3.50
N VAL A 86 8.16 -0.74 -4.68
CA VAL A 86 6.92 -0.22 -5.27
C VAL A 86 6.73 -0.79 -6.67
N SER A 87 5.52 -1.31 -6.98
CA SER A 87 5.15 -1.69 -8.34
C SER A 87 4.67 -0.47 -9.13
N LEU A 88 5.39 -0.14 -10.21
CA LEU A 88 4.99 0.92 -11.13
C LEU A 88 3.74 0.56 -11.94
N GLU A 89 3.53 -0.74 -12.25
CA GLU A 89 2.35 -1.22 -12.96
C GLU A 89 1.09 -1.05 -12.09
N THR A 90 1.15 -1.49 -10.85
CA THR A 90 0.04 -1.30 -9.90
C THR A 90 -0.15 0.17 -9.57
N ALA A 91 0.92 0.95 -9.35
CA ALA A 91 0.83 2.40 -9.12
C ALA A 91 0.15 3.14 -10.28
N LYS A 92 0.49 2.79 -11.54
CA LYS A 92 -0.14 3.37 -12.73
C LYS A 92 -1.63 3.06 -12.79
N ARG A 93 -2.00 1.81 -12.53
CA ARG A 93 -3.40 1.34 -12.52
C ARG A 93 -4.22 2.03 -11.44
N GLN A 94 -3.74 2.03 -10.20
CA GLN A 94 -4.38 2.70 -9.06
C GLN A 94 -4.46 4.22 -9.27
N GLY A 95 -3.40 4.84 -9.80
CA GLY A 95 -3.39 6.26 -10.12
C GLY A 95 -4.51 6.63 -11.10
N ALA A 96 -4.68 5.85 -12.18
CA ALA A 96 -5.77 6.08 -13.14
C ALA A 96 -7.16 5.95 -12.49
N GLU A 97 -7.36 4.98 -11.61
CA GLU A 97 -8.63 4.78 -10.88
C GLU A 97 -8.96 5.95 -9.93
N HIS A 98 -7.95 6.63 -9.41
CA HIS A 98 -8.10 7.71 -8.43
C HIS A 98 -7.86 9.13 -8.99
N GLY A 99 -7.64 9.24 -10.31
CA GLY A 99 -7.36 10.53 -10.95
C GLY A 99 -6.00 11.13 -10.58
N ASN A 100 -5.05 10.29 -10.19
CA ASN A 100 -3.65 10.66 -9.94
C ASN A 100 -2.80 10.31 -11.17
N ASP A 101 -1.77 11.11 -11.44
CA ASP A 101 -0.72 10.66 -12.33
C ASP A 101 0.20 9.63 -11.63
N LEU A 102 1.04 8.93 -12.39
CA LEU A 102 1.94 7.91 -11.85
C LEU A 102 2.89 8.48 -10.78
N ARG A 103 3.38 9.70 -10.98
CA ARG A 103 4.28 10.36 -10.02
C ARG A 103 3.60 10.61 -8.68
N ASP A 104 2.38 11.12 -8.71
CA ASP A 104 1.62 11.39 -7.49
C ASP A 104 1.24 10.09 -6.79
N GLU A 105 0.87 9.04 -7.53
CA GLU A 105 0.58 7.74 -6.94
C GLU A 105 1.82 7.09 -6.30
N VAL A 106 2.98 7.13 -6.97
CA VAL A 106 4.25 6.66 -6.37
C VAL A 106 4.57 7.40 -5.07
N ARG A 107 4.34 8.73 -5.00
CA ARG A 107 4.51 9.49 -3.76
C ARG A 107 3.57 9.04 -2.65
N VAL A 108 2.32 8.70 -3.00
CA VAL A 108 1.34 8.15 -2.05
C VAL A 108 1.86 6.84 -1.47
N LEU A 109 2.31 5.91 -2.33
CA LEU A 109 2.81 4.62 -1.91
C LEU A 109 4.11 4.75 -1.08
N LEU A 110 4.99 5.68 -1.43
CA LEU A 110 6.20 5.96 -0.63
C LEU A 110 5.85 6.49 0.76
N LEU A 111 4.91 7.45 0.89
CA LEU A 111 4.47 7.95 2.19
C LEU A 111 3.86 6.83 3.04
N HIS A 112 3.00 6.01 2.45
CA HIS A 112 2.39 4.85 3.11
C HIS A 112 3.45 3.86 3.62
N GLY A 113 4.42 3.52 2.76
CA GLY A 113 5.53 2.65 3.13
C GLY A 113 6.42 3.23 4.24
N LEU A 114 6.66 4.55 4.25
CA LEU A 114 7.40 5.21 5.32
C LEU A 114 6.70 5.14 6.68
N LEU A 115 5.35 5.19 6.70
CA LEU A 115 4.59 5.00 7.94
C LEU A 115 4.74 3.58 8.47
N HIS A 116 4.74 2.57 7.59
CA HIS A 116 5.03 1.20 7.99
C HIS A 116 6.46 1.04 8.52
N LEU A 117 7.48 1.65 7.88
CA LEU A 117 8.85 1.64 8.40
C LEU A 117 8.96 2.34 9.76
N ALA A 118 8.08 3.30 10.05
CA ALA A 118 7.98 3.96 11.36
C ALA A 118 7.20 3.14 12.40
N GLY A 119 6.81 1.90 12.08
CA GLY A 119 6.15 0.96 12.98
C GLY A 119 4.63 1.10 13.05
N MET A 120 4.01 1.87 12.15
CA MET A 120 2.54 1.95 12.07
C MET A 120 1.98 0.83 11.21
N ASP A 121 0.82 0.27 11.58
CA ASP A 121 0.17 -0.81 10.83
C ASP A 121 -1.35 -0.68 10.86
N HIS A 122 -1.92 -0.26 9.73
CA HIS A 122 -3.36 -0.07 9.56
C HIS A 122 -4.19 -1.38 9.58
N GLU A 123 -3.54 -2.56 9.54
CA GLU A 123 -4.25 -3.86 9.63
C GLU A 123 -4.65 -4.17 11.09
N VAL A 124 -3.95 -3.58 12.07
CA VAL A 124 -4.11 -3.88 13.50
C VAL A 124 -4.40 -2.66 14.38
N ASP A 125 -4.25 -1.44 13.86
CA ASP A 125 -4.49 -0.20 14.59
C ASP A 125 -5.99 0.19 14.62
N GLY A 126 -6.35 1.17 15.46
CA GLY A 126 -7.70 1.73 15.55
C GLY A 126 -8.02 2.82 14.51
N GLY A 127 -7.10 3.07 13.56
CA GLY A 127 -7.21 4.10 12.54
C GLY A 127 -6.12 5.19 12.66
N GLU A 128 -5.20 5.04 13.59
CA GLU A 128 -4.13 6.01 13.88
C GLU A 128 -3.23 6.25 12.67
N MET A 129 -2.89 5.20 11.92
CA MET A 129 -2.11 5.34 10.69
C MET A 129 -2.87 6.11 9.61
N ALA A 130 -4.19 5.88 9.48
CA ALA A 130 -5.03 6.60 8.52
C ALA A 130 -5.11 8.09 8.84
N GLU A 131 -5.29 8.44 10.10
CA GLU A 131 -5.29 9.84 10.56
C GLU A 131 -3.93 10.50 10.31
N ARG A 132 -2.84 9.82 10.67
CA ARG A 132 -1.48 10.31 10.46
C ARG A 132 -1.14 10.50 8.98
N GLU A 133 -1.54 9.55 8.13
CA GLU A 133 -1.39 9.70 6.69
C GLU A 133 -2.15 10.93 6.18
N ALA A 134 -3.40 11.13 6.61
CA ALA A 134 -4.21 12.27 6.18
C ALA A 134 -3.58 13.63 6.58
N GLU A 135 -3.05 13.74 7.79
CA GLU A 135 -2.31 14.93 8.24
C GLU A 135 -1.08 15.21 7.37
N LEU A 136 -0.25 14.17 7.16
CA LEU A 136 0.98 14.29 6.39
C LEU A 136 0.71 14.63 4.93
N ARG A 137 -0.34 14.10 4.35
CA ARG A 137 -0.76 14.42 2.99
C ARG A 137 -1.13 15.90 2.85
N LYS A 138 -1.87 16.45 3.82
CA LYS A 138 -2.16 17.90 3.86
C LYS A 138 -0.87 18.72 3.96
N LYS A 139 0.02 18.35 4.89
CA LYS A 139 1.31 19.02 5.10
C LYS A 139 2.20 19.00 3.85
N LEU A 140 2.22 17.87 3.14
CA LEU A 140 3.00 17.66 1.92
C LEU A 140 2.27 18.10 0.64
N ARG A 141 1.07 18.68 0.76
CA ARG A 141 0.22 19.12 -0.36
C ARG A 141 -0.05 18.00 -1.38
N MET A 142 -0.36 16.82 -0.88
CA MET A 142 -0.68 15.63 -1.69
C MET A 142 -2.20 15.45 -1.85
N ARG A 143 -2.60 14.57 -2.80
CA ARG A 143 -4.00 14.17 -3.00
C ARG A 143 -4.45 13.11 -1.98
N SER A 144 -5.68 12.54 -2.08
CA SER A 144 -6.29 11.62 -1.10
C SER A 144 -5.45 10.38 -0.72
N GLY A 145 -5.54 9.91 0.53
CA GLY A 145 -4.69 8.87 1.10
C GLY A 145 -5.02 7.44 0.65
N LEU A 146 -4.03 6.54 0.69
CA LEU A 146 -4.17 5.14 0.33
C LEU A 146 -5.07 4.37 1.32
N ILE A 147 -4.92 4.61 2.62
CA ILE A 147 -5.68 3.92 3.68
C ILE A 147 -7.18 4.20 3.56
N ALA A 148 -7.57 5.44 3.25
CA ALA A 148 -8.98 5.80 3.04
C ALA A 148 -9.61 5.00 1.89
N ARG A 149 -8.84 4.61 0.88
CA ARG A 149 -9.26 3.79 -0.26
C ARG A 149 -9.51 2.33 0.16
N VAL A 150 -8.62 1.76 0.96
CA VAL A 150 -8.75 0.37 1.46
C VAL A 150 -9.97 0.23 2.38
N SER A 151 -10.21 1.20 3.25
CA SER A 151 -11.38 1.22 4.14
C SER A 151 -12.72 1.21 3.39
N HIS A 152 -12.81 1.90 2.24
CA HIS A 152 -14.00 1.87 1.38
C HIS A 152 -14.20 0.51 0.70
N ALA A 153 -13.14 -0.13 0.22
CA ALA A 153 -13.20 -1.47 -0.39
C ALA A 153 -13.60 -2.54 0.63
N GLY A 154 -13.10 -2.45 1.86
CA GLY A 154 -13.46 -3.34 2.97
C GLY A 154 -14.94 -3.22 3.38
N LYS A 155 -15.49 -2.00 3.47
CA LYS A 155 -16.90 -1.78 3.77
C LYS A 155 -17.84 -2.28 2.66
N ALA A 156 -17.46 -2.15 1.39
CA ALA A 156 -18.23 -2.68 0.26
C ALA A 156 -18.31 -4.22 0.29
N LYS A 157 -17.22 -4.91 0.64
CA LYS A 157 -17.22 -6.38 0.81
C LYS A 157 -18.00 -6.85 2.03
N ALA A 158 -17.94 -6.12 3.14
CA ALA A 158 -18.70 -6.46 4.34
C ALA A 158 -20.21 -6.32 4.13
N THR A 159 -20.69 -5.30 3.42
CA THR A 159 -22.09 -5.11 3.08
C THR A 159 -22.60 -6.13 2.07
N ALA A 160 -21.79 -6.59 1.12
CA ALA A 160 -22.15 -7.65 0.18
C ALA A 160 -22.30 -9.01 0.90
N ASN A 161 -21.42 -9.33 1.85
CA ASN A 161 -21.51 -10.56 2.65
C ASN A 161 -22.70 -10.55 3.61
N ALA A 162 -23.07 -9.40 4.18
CA ALA A 162 -24.22 -9.27 5.07
C ALA A 162 -25.54 -9.45 4.32
N LYS A 163 -25.65 -9.01 3.05
CA LYS A 163 -26.82 -9.27 2.20
C LYS A 163 -26.93 -10.72 1.76
N GLY A 164 -25.80 -11.39 1.47
CA GLY A 164 -25.76 -12.82 1.15
C GLY A 164 -26.24 -13.72 2.30
N ALA A 165 -25.80 -13.41 3.53
CA ALA A 165 -26.19 -14.17 4.72
C ALA A 165 -27.69 -14.04 5.09
N LYS A 166 -28.31 -12.88 4.86
CA LYS A 166 -29.75 -12.69 5.09
C LYS A 166 -30.62 -13.46 4.09
N ASN A 167 -30.20 -13.54 2.81
CA ASN A 167 -30.92 -14.30 1.79
C ASN A 167 -30.81 -15.84 1.99
N ALA A 168 -29.74 -16.35 2.56
CA ALA A 168 -29.58 -17.76 2.90
C ALA A 168 -30.50 -18.17 4.05
N LYS A 169 -30.67 -17.32 5.07
CA LYS A 169 -31.57 -17.59 6.21
C LYS A 169 -33.05 -17.57 5.82
N VAL A 170 -33.47 -16.74 4.87
CA VAL A 170 -34.86 -16.70 4.39
C VAL A 170 -35.18 -17.96 3.58
N ARG A 171 -34.26 -18.55 2.83
CA ARG A 171 -34.49 -19.80 2.08
C ARG A 171 -34.62 -21.04 2.98
N GLN A 172 -33.92 -21.10 4.11
CA GLN A 172 -34.01 -22.22 5.05
C GLN A 172 -35.29 -22.15 5.93
N GLY A 173 -35.86 -20.97 6.16
CA GLY A 173 -37.12 -20.78 6.90
C GLY A 173 -38.35 -21.25 6.12
N ASN A 174 -38.34 -21.22 4.80
CA ASN A 174 -39.46 -21.65 3.96
C ASN A 174 -39.50 -23.17 3.66
N ALA A 175 -38.34 -23.85 3.77
CA ALA A 175 -38.26 -25.31 3.57
C ALA A 175 -38.81 -26.13 4.73
N ARG A 176 -38.91 -25.55 5.95
CA ARG A 176 -39.43 -26.25 7.12
C ARG A 176 -40.94 -26.10 7.38
N ARG A 177 -41.64 -25.31 6.56
CA ARG A 177 -43.11 -25.11 6.68
C ARG A 177 -43.94 -26.02 5.76
N SER A 178 -43.34 -26.79 4.88
CA SER A 178 -44.02 -27.68 3.92
C SER A 178 -44.06 -29.16 4.34
N GLU A 179 -43.47 -29.53 5.52
CA GLU A 179 -43.44 -30.93 5.99
C GLU A 179 -44.34 -31.24 7.21
N VAL A 180 -45.22 -30.31 7.61
CA VAL A 180 -46.21 -30.58 8.67
C VAL A 180 -47.62 -30.33 8.13
N GLY A 181 -48.13 -31.31 7.37
CA GLY A 181 -49.49 -31.25 6.86
C GLY A 181 -49.76 -32.35 5.82
N ALA A 182 -49.70 -33.60 6.25
CA ALA A 182 -50.37 -34.75 5.63
C ALA A 182 -50.47 -35.89 6.64
#